data_6db9440a6530b9c60025aeccd30eb892
#
_entry.id   6db9440a6530b9c60025aeccd30eb892
#
_cell.length_a   1.000
_cell.length_b   1.000
_cell.length_c   1.000
_cell.angle_alpha   90.00
_cell.angle_beta   90.00
_cell.angle_gamma   90.00
#
_symmetry.space_group_name_H-M   'P 1'
#
loop_
_entity.id
_entity.type
_entity.pdbx_description
1 polymer ?
#
loop_
_entity_poly.entity_id
_entity_poly.type
_entity_poly.pdbx_seq_one_letter_code
_entity_poly.pdbx_strand_id
1 'polypeptide(L)'
;MATESEALRLIGLLEDELRTRRTEIDRNEQYYRGKQPLRFASDEFKKYHGQRYQGFADNWVQVVSDAPVERLTVNGVMPSGQTEADAELWRVWQMNGLDADSQLGFLGAVNSGRSFVLVWGNPDDPETPEVTFEDASQCIVTYEPGSRRKRQVGLKRWEDGGDDYATLYLADEVWKFKRARTGQAQKTTGMQDVDDELKRWELRETGDEPNPQPNPLGVVPLVELPNRPTLVGEPISDISGVIAVQDAVNLLWAQLFTTSDYASFPTRIVLGAERPVVPVLDASGQIVGERPVDMEKFAVDRVQFFTGDNVRTEEWSAANLGAYADIIETAVGHIAAQTRTPAHYLIGKMANLSGDALIAAETGLVKRVEEKQLWFGQALREVFALIALAQGDESKALAVAGGRVLWADAQSRSQSQLTDALLKLKQLGFPFEFLALQYGLTPTEVADLLAMKDKELQADPMGAFTQLMAQDPSQGDNTDGQQSGSPDPSGDPGATG
;
A
#
# COMPACT_ATOMS: atom_id res chain seq x y z
N MET A 1 -2.25 32.87 20.94
CA MET A 1 -1.88 33.41 19.61
C MET A 1 -0.37 33.45 19.52
N ALA A 2 0.22 32.75 18.58
CA ALA A 2 1.65 32.79 18.33
C ALA A 2 2.03 34.12 17.64
N THR A 3 3.26 34.57 17.80
CA THR A 3 3.81 35.66 17.01
C THR A 3 4.35 35.08 15.67
N GLU A 4 4.48 35.97 14.67
CA GLU A 4 5.08 35.59 13.37
C GLU A 4 6.47 34.94 13.55
N SER A 5 7.28 35.49 14.46
CA SER A 5 8.62 34.96 14.78
C SER A 5 8.56 33.56 15.39
N GLU A 6 7.55 33.27 16.21
CA GLU A 6 7.33 31.89 16.76
C GLU A 6 6.84 30.93 15.68
N ALA A 7 5.93 31.35 14.79
CA ALA A 7 5.46 30.58 13.67
C ALA A 7 6.62 30.20 12.74
N LEU A 8 7.48 31.15 12.37
CA LEU A 8 8.68 30.91 11.57
C LEU A 8 9.65 29.93 12.24
N ARG A 9 9.86 30.06 13.56
CA ARG A 9 10.70 29.15 14.32
C ARG A 9 10.14 27.72 14.29
N LEU A 10 8.82 27.57 14.46
CA LEU A 10 8.16 26.26 14.40
C LEU A 10 8.29 25.65 13.02
N ILE A 11 8.11 26.42 11.94
CA ILE A 11 8.31 25.94 10.56
C ILE A 11 9.73 25.40 10.40
N GLY A 12 10.76 26.14 10.84
CA GLY A 12 12.15 25.69 10.72
C GLY A 12 12.43 24.36 11.42
N LEU A 13 11.93 24.20 12.65
CA LEU A 13 12.09 22.95 13.40
C LEU A 13 11.38 21.78 12.70
N LEU A 14 10.17 22.01 12.20
CA LEU A 14 9.38 20.97 11.51
C LEU A 14 9.95 20.62 10.12
N GLU A 15 10.48 21.61 9.39
CA GLU A 15 11.16 21.37 8.11
C GLU A 15 12.42 20.52 8.29
N ASP A 16 13.22 20.76 9.34
CA ASP A 16 14.41 19.96 9.62
C ASP A 16 14.06 18.51 9.93
N GLU A 17 13.03 18.30 10.72
CA GLU A 17 12.54 16.95 11.02
C GLU A 17 11.96 16.27 9.78
N LEU A 18 11.16 16.97 8.99
CA LEU A 18 10.58 16.49 7.73
C LEU A 18 11.69 16.13 6.73
N ARG A 19 12.75 16.94 6.61
CA ARG A 19 13.92 16.68 5.76
C ARG A 19 14.64 15.39 6.17
N THR A 20 14.77 15.16 7.47
CA THR A 20 15.37 13.93 7.99
C THR A 20 14.53 12.70 7.61
N ARG A 21 13.21 12.77 7.78
CA ARG A 21 12.26 11.69 7.41
C ARG A 21 12.21 11.46 5.90
N ARG A 22 12.31 12.51 5.10
CA ARG A 22 12.18 12.48 3.64
C ARG A 22 13.21 11.54 2.99
N THR A 23 14.41 11.42 3.53
CA THR A 23 15.44 10.51 3.00
C THR A 23 14.96 9.05 2.97
N GLU A 24 14.27 8.62 4.02
CA GLU A 24 13.71 7.26 4.09
C GLU A 24 12.45 7.13 3.22
N ILE A 25 11.58 8.12 3.24
CA ILE A 25 10.35 8.17 2.43
C ILE A 25 10.70 8.09 0.95
N ASP A 26 11.59 8.94 0.44
CA ASP A 26 12.02 8.97 -0.95
C ASP A 26 12.68 7.64 -1.37
N ARG A 27 13.48 7.04 -0.49
CA ARG A 27 14.06 5.71 -0.71
C ARG A 27 12.97 4.66 -0.88
N ASN A 28 12.02 4.59 0.04
CA ASN A 28 10.95 3.60 0.02
C ASN A 28 10.08 3.76 -1.24
N GLU A 29 9.79 5.00 -1.63
CA GLU A 29 9.06 5.30 -2.86
C GLU A 29 9.82 4.85 -4.13
N GLN A 30 11.14 5.01 -4.17
CA GLN A 30 11.96 4.49 -5.27
C GLN A 30 11.87 2.97 -5.38
N TYR A 31 11.89 2.26 -4.24
CA TYR A 31 11.74 0.79 -4.23
C TYR A 31 10.34 0.36 -4.64
N TYR A 32 9.31 1.03 -4.16
CA TYR A 32 7.94 0.76 -4.58
C TYR A 32 7.77 0.89 -6.09
N ARG A 33 8.34 1.95 -6.68
CA ARG A 33 8.29 2.21 -8.14
C ARG A 33 9.28 1.40 -8.98
N GLY A 34 10.09 0.54 -8.38
CA GLY A 34 11.12 -0.21 -9.10
C GLY A 34 12.22 0.66 -9.71
N LYS A 35 12.45 1.86 -9.16
CA LYS A 35 13.44 2.84 -9.65
C LYS A 35 14.71 2.89 -8.79
N GLN A 36 14.91 1.93 -7.92
CA GLN A 36 16.08 1.85 -7.07
C GLN A 36 17.35 1.57 -7.87
N PRO A 37 18.51 2.09 -7.42
CA PRO A 37 19.79 1.80 -8.06
C PRO A 37 20.21 0.35 -7.81
N LEU A 38 20.97 -0.24 -8.72
CA LEU A 38 21.58 -1.56 -8.52
C LEU A 38 22.63 -1.47 -7.41
N ARG A 39 22.27 -1.91 -6.21
CA ARG A 39 23.16 -1.97 -5.04
C ARG A 39 23.92 -3.29 -5.02
N PHE A 40 24.91 -3.41 -4.14
CA PHE A 40 25.83 -4.56 -3.99
C PHE A 40 26.67 -4.90 -5.23
N ALA A 41 26.42 -4.32 -6.38
CA ALA A 41 27.31 -4.48 -7.53
C ALA A 41 28.63 -3.75 -7.29
N SER A 42 29.78 -4.41 -7.64
CA SER A 42 31.09 -3.76 -7.59
C SER A 42 31.15 -2.56 -8.53
N ASP A 43 32.07 -1.63 -8.26
CA ASP A 43 32.26 -0.46 -9.11
C ASP A 43 32.71 -0.84 -10.53
N GLU A 44 33.48 -1.92 -10.66
CA GLU A 44 33.87 -2.51 -11.93
C GLU A 44 32.64 -3.03 -12.69
N PHE A 45 31.77 -3.79 -12.02
CA PHE A 45 30.53 -4.28 -12.62
C PHE A 45 29.64 -3.13 -13.09
N LYS A 46 29.47 -2.10 -12.27
CA LYS A 46 28.70 -0.89 -12.64
C LYS A 46 29.30 -0.16 -13.83
N LYS A 47 30.65 -0.07 -13.91
CA LYS A 47 31.33 0.58 -15.01
C LYS A 47 31.10 -0.12 -16.35
N TYR A 48 31.12 -1.46 -16.38
CA TYR A 48 30.98 -2.24 -17.61
C TYR A 48 29.54 -2.56 -17.97
N HIS A 49 28.67 -2.72 -16.99
CA HIS A 49 27.31 -3.23 -17.18
C HIS A 49 26.21 -2.28 -16.67
N GLY A 50 26.55 -1.20 -15.96
CA GLY A 50 25.59 -0.33 -15.29
C GLY A 50 24.55 0.29 -16.22
N GLN A 51 24.94 0.69 -17.43
CA GLN A 51 23.99 1.25 -18.41
C GLN A 51 23.00 0.19 -18.92
N ARG A 52 23.44 -1.06 -19.07
CA ARG A 52 22.60 -2.16 -19.55
C ARG A 52 21.46 -2.51 -18.59
N TYR A 53 21.72 -2.40 -17.29
CA TYR A 53 20.76 -2.75 -16.25
C TYR A 53 20.10 -1.52 -15.61
N GLN A 54 20.27 -0.35 -16.20
CA GLN A 54 19.62 0.86 -15.74
C GLN A 54 18.10 0.74 -15.92
N GLY A 55 17.34 0.89 -14.83
CA GLY A 55 15.89 0.78 -14.84
C GLY A 55 15.35 -0.66 -14.85
N PHE A 56 16.22 -1.68 -14.77
CA PHE A 56 15.78 -3.05 -14.54
C PHE A 56 15.55 -3.28 -13.04
N ALA A 57 14.36 -3.72 -12.68
CA ALA A 57 14.04 -4.22 -11.36
C ALA A 57 12.99 -5.33 -11.46
N ASP A 58 13.28 -6.47 -10.84
CA ASP A 58 12.31 -7.51 -10.54
C ASP A 58 11.65 -7.15 -9.21
N ASN A 59 10.56 -6.33 -9.27
CA ASN A 59 10.08 -5.56 -8.13
C ASN A 59 9.02 -6.30 -7.31
N TRP A 60 9.44 -7.05 -6.31
CA TRP A 60 8.58 -7.73 -5.35
C TRP A 60 8.07 -6.83 -4.23
N VAL A 61 8.75 -5.72 -3.99
CA VAL A 61 8.38 -4.74 -2.95
C VAL A 61 7.01 -4.13 -3.23
N GLN A 62 6.68 -3.89 -4.49
CA GLN A 62 5.37 -3.38 -4.90
C GLN A 62 4.25 -4.33 -4.45
N VAL A 63 4.38 -5.62 -4.74
CA VAL A 63 3.38 -6.63 -4.35
C VAL A 63 3.20 -6.70 -2.83
N VAL A 64 4.30 -6.55 -2.07
CA VAL A 64 4.25 -6.50 -0.59
C VAL A 64 3.39 -5.34 -0.09
N SER A 65 3.44 -4.19 -0.76
CA SER A 65 2.64 -3.01 -0.41
C SER A 65 1.19 -3.12 -0.85
N ASP A 66 0.97 -3.55 -2.10
CA ASP A 66 -0.36 -3.58 -2.71
C ASP A 66 -1.27 -4.63 -2.05
N ALA A 67 -0.73 -5.83 -1.75
CA ALA A 67 -1.52 -6.94 -1.21
C ALA A 67 -2.35 -6.63 0.04
N PRO A 68 -1.86 -5.92 1.08
CA PRO A 68 -2.70 -5.51 2.19
C PRO A 68 -3.62 -4.34 1.85
N VAL A 69 -3.20 -3.39 1.00
CA VAL A 69 -3.96 -2.18 0.67
C VAL A 69 -5.22 -2.52 -0.12
N GLU A 70 -5.15 -3.44 -1.08
CA GLU A 70 -6.29 -3.93 -1.87
C GLU A 70 -7.45 -4.46 -1.01
N ARG A 71 -7.17 -4.83 0.25
CA ARG A 71 -8.16 -5.36 1.20
C ARG A 71 -8.61 -4.33 2.24
N LEU A 72 -8.11 -3.10 2.19
CA LEU A 72 -8.47 -2.02 3.09
C LEU A 72 -9.59 -1.18 2.48
N THR A 73 -10.82 -1.56 2.70
CA THR A 73 -12.00 -0.82 2.25
C THR A 73 -12.81 -0.36 3.44
N VAL A 74 -13.06 0.94 3.53
CA VAL A 74 -13.93 1.54 4.55
C VAL A 74 -15.37 1.45 4.07
N ASN A 75 -16.27 0.93 4.92
CA ASN A 75 -17.69 0.77 4.63
C ASN A 75 -18.56 1.74 5.43
N GLY A 76 -17.98 2.59 6.27
CA GLY A 76 -18.74 3.56 7.05
C GLY A 76 -18.12 3.84 8.41
N VAL A 77 -18.81 4.67 9.18
CA VAL A 77 -18.49 4.97 10.58
C VAL A 77 -19.74 4.83 11.43
N MET A 78 -19.58 4.24 12.60
CA MET A 78 -20.65 4.05 13.57
C MET A 78 -20.30 4.81 14.85
N PRO A 79 -21.01 5.91 15.18
CA PRO A 79 -20.83 6.64 16.42
C PRO A 79 -21.13 5.78 17.65
N SER A 80 -20.54 6.14 18.79
CA SER A 80 -20.81 5.47 20.06
C SER A 80 -22.27 5.64 20.48
N GLY A 81 -22.90 4.54 20.93
CA GLY A 81 -24.31 4.55 21.33
C GLY A 81 -25.30 4.42 20.18
N GLN A 82 -24.83 4.36 18.93
CA GLN A 82 -25.66 4.07 17.76
C GLN A 82 -25.51 2.60 17.35
N THR A 83 -26.53 2.06 16.71
CA THR A 83 -26.57 0.70 16.15
C THR A 83 -26.37 0.69 14.63
N GLU A 84 -26.47 1.84 14.01
CA GLU A 84 -26.38 2.05 12.57
C GLU A 84 -25.17 2.93 12.21
N ALA A 85 -24.72 2.83 10.96
CA ALA A 85 -23.70 3.71 10.43
C ALA A 85 -24.28 5.11 10.21
N ASP A 86 -23.44 6.16 10.40
CA ASP A 86 -23.85 7.54 10.18
C ASP A 86 -23.85 7.86 8.69
N ALA A 87 -25.04 8.00 8.12
CA ALA A 87 -25.23 8.25 6.69
C ALA A 87 -24.73 9.66 6.25
N GLU A 88 -24.77 10.65 7.16
CA GLU A 88 -24.32 12.00 6.84
C GLU A 88 -22.79 12.08 6.75
N LEU A 89 -22.09 11.53 7.72
CA LEU A 89 -20.62 11.44 7.67
C LEU A 89 -20.17 10.61 6.48
N TRP A 90 -20.93 9.57 6.13
CA TRP A 90 -20.66 8.77 4.95
C TRP A 90 -20.89 9.57 3.65
N ARG A 91 -21.92 10.42 3.60
CA ARG A 91 -22.15 11.36 2.49
C ARG A 91 -20.94 12.29 2.29
N VAL A 92 -20.41 12.87 3.37
CA VAL A 92 -19.22 13.72 3.29
C VAL A 92 -18.01 12.94 2.76
N TRP A 93 -17.83 11.69 3.18
CA TRP A 93 -16.80 10.79 2.68
C TRP A 93 -16.91 10.62 1.15
N GLN A 94 -18.10 10.32 0.65
CA GLN A 94 -18.35 10.13 -0.78
C GLN A 94 -18.22 11.43 -1.57
N MET A 95 -18.72 12.54 -1.06
CA MET A 95 -18.62 13.85 -1.73
C MET A 95 -17.17 14.32 -1.91
N ASN A 96 -16.28 13.93 -1.03
CA ASN A 96 -14.84 14.18 -1.15
C ASN A 96 -14.10 13.12 -2.00
N GLY A 97 -14.78 12.10 -2.54
CA GLY A 97 -14.15 11.03 -3.33
C GLY A 97 -13.21 10.13 -2.53
N LEU A 98 -13.41 10.05 -1.21
CA LEU A 98 -12.49 9.34 -0.32
C LEU A 98 -12.52 7.82 -0.49
N ASP A 99 -13.48 7.27 -1.21
CA ASP A 99 -13.48 5.86 -1.62
C ASP A 99 -12.21 5.52 -2.43
N ALA A 100 -11.79 6.42 -3.31
CA ALA A 100 -10.57 6.27 -4.09
C ALA A 100 -9.34 6.82 -3.34
N ASP A 101 -9.43 8.03 -2.77
CA ASP A 101 -8.29 8.72 -2.18
C ASP A 101 -7.78 8.03 -0.92
N SER A 102 -8.65 7.31 -0.18
CA SER A 102 -8.21 6.51 0.96
C SER A 102 -7.24 5.40 0.58
N GLN A 103 -7.37 4.81 -0.62
CA GLN A 103 -6.43 3.81 -1.13
C GLN A 103 -5.04 4.41 -1.33
N LEU A 104 -4.96 5.65 -1.85
CA LEU A 104 -3.70 6.39 -1.99
C LEU A 104 -3.08 6.67 -0.61
N GLY A 105 -3.90 7.12 0.34
CA GLY A 105 -3.47 7.37 1.71
C GLY A 105 -2.97 6.13 2.43
N PHE A 106 -3.67 5.00 2.30
CA PHE A 106 -3.26 3.73 2.89
C PHE A 106 -1.96 3.21 2.26
N LEU A 107 -1.83 3.31 0.94
CA LEU A 107 -0.61 2.94 0.23
C LEU A 107 0.58 3.79 0.68
N GLY A 108 0.39 5.11 0.77
CA GLY A 108 1.38 6.05 1.31
C GLY A 108 1.83 5.65 2.71
N ALA A 109 0.88 5.33 3.61
CA ALA A 109 1.18 4.89 4.97
C ALA A 109 1.96 3.56 5.00
N VAL A 110 1.59 2.59 4.17
CA VAL A 110 2.26 1.29 4.08
C VAL A 110 3.70 1.43 3.58
N ASN A 111 3.93 2.27 2.56
CA ASN A 111 5.24 2.49 1.96
C ASN A 111 6.16 3.36 2.82
N SER A 112 5.63 4.46 3.36
CA SER A 112 6.42 5.49 4.06
C SER A 112 6.41 5.33 5.58
N GLY A 113 5.61 4.37 6.11
CA GLY A 113 5.37 4.21 7.54
C GLY A 113 4.24 5.10 8.06
N ARG A 114 3.83 6.12 7.31
CA ARG A 114 2.72 7.04 7.65
C ARG A 114 2.18 7.75 6.43
N SER A 115 0.96 8.24 6.52
CA SER A 115 0.36 9.28 5.69
C SER A 115 -0.44 10.22 6.57
N PHE A 116 -1.05 11.24 6.00
CA PHE A 116 -1.82 12.22 6.76
C PHE A 116 -3.18 12.45 6.12
N VAL A 117 -4.12 12.94 6.92
CA VAL A 117 -5.42 13.44 6.44
C VAL A 117 -5.61 14.84 6.99
N LEU A 118 -5.88 15.78 6.12
CA LEU A 118 -6.25 17.15 6.47
C LEU A 118 -7.77 17.30 6.34
N VAL A 119 -8.39 17.85 7.37
CA VAL A 119 -9.82 18.20 7.38
C VAL A 119 -9.94 19.70 7.56
N TRP A 120 -10.62 20.38 6.65
CA TRP A 120 -10.82 21.82 6.74
C TRP A 120 -12.25 22.21 6.36
N GLY A 121 -12.70 23.38 6.87
CA GLY A 121 -14.01 23.90 6.50
C GLY A 121 -14.07 24.28 5.02
N ASN A 122 -15.19 24.02 4.38
CA ASN A 122 -15.47 24.43 3.02
C ASN A 122 -16.35 25.71 3.04
N PRO A 123 -15.82 26.87 2.60
CA PRO A 123 -16.59 28.12 2.62
C PRO A 123 -17.82 28.08 1.70
N ASP A 124 -17.77 27.30 0.62
CA ASP A 124 -18.84 27.21 -0.37
C ASP A 124 -19.96 26.25 0.07
N ASP A 125 -19.61 25.22 0.87
CA ASP A 125 -20.55 24.25 1.42
C ASP A 125 -20.15 23.83 2.83
N PRO A 126 -20.61 24.53 3.87
CA PRO A 126 -20.26 24.24 5.27
C PRO A 126 -20.71 22.83 5.73
N GLU A 127 -21.71 22.22 5.07
CA GLU A 127 -22.15 20.86 5.38
C GLU A 127 -21.21 19.79 4.81
N THR A 128 -20.32 20.16 3.87
CA THR A 128 -19.36 19.27 3.26
C THR A 128 -17.94 19.80 3.45
N PRO A 129 -17.31 19.60 4.62
CA PRO A 129 -15.92 19.95 4.86
C PRO A 129 -15.00 19.27 3.84
N GLU A 130 -13.91 19.96 3.47
CA GLU A 130 -12.87 19.40 2.61
C GLU A 130 -12.00 18.41 3.39
N VAL A 131 -11.78 17.23 2.82
CA VAL A 131 -10.94 16.17 3.38
C VAL A 131 -9.96 15.70 2.32
N THR A 132 -8.67 15.79 2.61
CA THR A 132 -7.62 15.38 1.67
C THR A 132 -6.61 14.46 2.34
N PHE A 133 -6.22 13.40 1.62
CA PHE A 133 -5.08 12.57 2.02
C PHE A 133 -3.78 13.23 1.56
N GLU A 134 -2.79 13.25 2.45
CA GLU A 134 -1.56 14.00 2.26
C GLU A 134 -0.33 13.08 2.38
N ASP A 135 0.68 13.36 1.56
CA ASP A 135 1.91 12.59 1.53
C ASP A 135 2.81 12.88 2.75
N ALA A 136 3.46 11.83 3.25
CA ALA A 136 4.36 11.92 4.40
C ALA A 136 5.60 12.80 4.15
N SER A 137 5.99 13.02 2.89
CA SER A 137 7.10 13.91 2.53
C SER A 137 6.74 15.38 2.59
N GLN A 138 5.45 15.70 2.67
CA GLN A 138 4.91 17.06 2.67
C GLN A 138 4.31 17.47 4.02
N CYS A 139 3.98 16.50 4.87
CA CYS A 139 3.26 16.75 6.11
C CYS A 139 3.99 16.22 7.33
N ILE A 140 3.87 16.93 8.44
CA ILE A 140 4.38 16.53 9.74
C ILE A 140 3.48 17.07 10.85
N VAL A 141 3.31 16.27 11.90
CA VAL A 141 2.58 16.64 13.12
C VAL A 141 3.46 16.37 14.32
N THR A 142 3.47 17.30 15.28
CA THR A 142 4.07 17.08 16.59
C THR A 142 2.99 16.99 17.65
N TYR A 143 3.33 16.31 18.72
CA TYR A 143 2.44 16.06 19.84
C TYR A 143 2.92 16.81 21.10
N GLU A 144 2.01 17.10 22.02
CA GLU A 144 2.39 17.65 23.32
C GLU A 144 3.39 16.71 24.03
N PRO A 145 4.39 17.26 24.74
CA PRO A 145 5.35 16.45 25.49
C PRO A 145 4.65 15.47 26.43
N GLY A 146 5.00 14.18 26.31
CA GLY A 146 4.38 13.10 27.09
C GLY A 146 3.03 12.59 26.57
N SER A 147 2.45 13.21 25.54
CA SER A 147 1.23 12.76 24.88
C SER A 147 1.52 12.17 23.50
N ARG A 148 0.79 11.11 23.13
CA ARG A 148 0.82 10.53 21.78
C ARG A 148 -0.45 10.85 20.98
N ARG A 149 -1.37 11.62 21.57
CA ARG A 149 -2.70 11.86 20.98
C ARG A 149 -3.02 13.33 20.82
N LYS A 150 -2.45 14.17 21.68
CA LYS A 150 -2.71 15.61 21.62
C LYS A 150 -1.74 16.24 20.63
N ARG A 151 -2.24 16.53 19.44
CA ARG A 151 -1.51 17.25 18.41
C ARG A 151 -1.26 18.70 18.87
N GLN A 152 -0.02 19.13 18.81
CA GLN A 152 0.39 20.48 19.20
C GLN A 152 0.51 21.38 17.98
N VAL A 153 1.19 20.91 16.92
CA VAL A 153 1.45 21.68 15.71
C VAL A 153 1.39 20.72 14.51
N GLY A 154 0.81 21.17 13.40
CA GLY A 154 0.87 20.51 12.10
C GLY A 154 1.50 21.44 11.06
N LEU A 155 2.29 20.89 10.16
CA LEU A 155 2.85 21.59 9.01
C LEU A 155 2.52 20.82 7.73
N LYS A 156 1.99 21.52 6.73
CA LYS A 156 1.89 21.06 5.35
C LYS A 156 2.77 21.95 4.48
N ARG A 157 3.66 21.32 3.71
CA ARG A 157 4.55 21.99 2.77
C ARG A 157 4.39 21.40 1.38
N TRP A 158 4.32 22.27 0.37
CA TRP A 158 4.27 21.84 -1.05
C TRP A 158 4.98 22.85 -1.93
N GLU A 159 5.21 22.45 -3.16
CA GLU A 159 5.85 23.26 -4.20
C GLU A 159 4.86 23.49 -5.33
N ASP A 160 4.71 24.72 -5.76
CA ASP A 160 3.87 25.09 -6.89
C ASP A 160 4.40 26.34 -7.61
N GLY A 161 4.35 26.34 -8.95
CA GLY A 161 4.71 27.47 -9.79
C GLY A 161 6.14 28.02 -9.61
N GLY A 162 7.05 27.23 -9.02
CA GLY A 162 8.44 27.65 -8.73
C GLY A 162 8.62 28.28 -7.35
N ASP A 163 7.57 28.28 -6.54
CA ASP A 163 7.58 28.74 -5.16
C ASP A 163 7.34 27.58 -4.18
N ASP A 164 7.87 27.71 -2.98
CA ASP A 164 7.56 26.85 -1.85
C ASP A 164 6.44 27.47 -1.03
N TYR A 165 5.50 26.65 -0.60
CA TYR A 165 4.41 27.04 0.29
C TYR A 165 4.48 26.24 1.58
N ALA A 166 4.12 26.88 2.69
CA ALA A 166 3.99 26.24 3.98
C ALA A 166 2.72 26.74 4.68
N THR A 167 1.96 25.80 5.23
CA THR A 167 0.83 26.10 6.11
C THR A 167 1.07 25.45 7.46
N LEU A 168 1.13 26.29 8.50
CA LEU A 168 1.30 25.87 9.88
C LEU A 168 -0.06 25.88 10.57
N TYR A 169 -0.45 24.74 11.11
CA TYR A 169 -1.71 24.55 11.82
C TYR A 169 -1.47 24.46 13.32
N LEU A 170 -2.04 25.41 14.05
CA LEU A 170 -2.12 25.42 15.51
C LEU A 170 -3.57 25.16 15.95
N ALA A 171 -3.79 24.95 17.23
CA ALA A 171 -5.14 24.70 17.74
C ALA A 171 -6.08 25.91 17.56
N ASP A 172 -5.56 27.12 17.67
CA ASP A 172 -6.32 28.37 17.66
C ASP A 172 -6.18 29.17 16.35
N GLU A 173 -5.14 28.94 15.57
CA GLU A 173 -4.84 29.71 14.36
C GLU A 173 -4.08 28.93 13.29
N VAL A 174 -4.14 29.41 12.06
CA VAL A 174 -3.45 28.86 10.89
C VAL A 174 -2.63 29.96 10.23
N TRP A 175 -1.36 29.69 10.03
CA TRP A 175 -0.41 30.60 9.37
C TRP A 175 -0.05 30.08 7.98
N LYS A 176 -0.13 30.95 6.99
CA LYS A 176 0.16 30.62 5.58
C LYS A 176 1.40 31.40 5.13
N PHE A 177 2.43 30.69 4.68
CA PHE A 177 3.69 31.27 4.22
C PHE A 177 4.02 30.89 2.79
N LYS A 178 4.85 31.71 2.15
CA LYS A 178 5.38 31.52 0.81
C LYS A 178 6.87 31.84 0.80
N ARG A 179 7.64 31.13 -0.04
CA ARG A 179 9.06 31.36 -0.26
C ARG A 179 9.38 31.19 -1.74
N ALA A 180 9.97 32.22 -2.37
CA ALA A 180 10.42 32.12 -3.75
C ALA A 180 11.62 31.18 -3.86
N ARG A 181 11.56 30.18 -4.74
CA ARG A 181 12.70 29.33 -5.09
C ARG A 181 13.68 30.14 -5.95
N THR A 182 14.77 30.60 -5.36
CA THR A 182 15.90 31.12 -6.12
C THR A 182 16.56 29.95 -6.87
N GLY A 183 16.61 30.04 -8.19
CA GLY A 183 17.25 29.00 -9.02
C GLY A 183 18.65 28.68 -8.56
N GLN A 184 18.94 27.37 -8.39
CA GLN A 184 20.19 26.77 -7.97
C GLN A 184 20.75 27.30 -6.64
N ALA A 185 20.40 26.65 -5.57
CA ALA A 185 21.07 26.79 -4.28
C ALA A 185 22.56 26.43 -4.48
N GLN A 186 23.45 27.42 -4.39
CA GLN A 186 24.86 27.16 -4.11
C GLN A 186 24.91 26.41 -2.78
N LYS A 187 25.48 25.20 -2.83
CA LYS A 187 25.80 24.40 -1.66
C LYS A 187 26.79 25.16 -0.79
N THR A 188 26.32 25.88 0.21
CA THR A 188 27.16 26.47 1.25
C THR A 188 27.09 25.53 2.45
N THR A 189 28.23 24.98 2.82
CA THR A 189 28.39 24.06 3.94
C THR A 189 28.61 24.87 5.20
N GLY A 190 27.62 24.96 6.10
CA GLY A 190 27.80 25.59 7.40
C GLY A 190 26.52 25.85 8.17
N MET A 191 26.64 25.94 9.48
CA MET A 191 25.57 26.11 10.47
C MET A 191 24.83 27.46 10.37
N GLN A 192 25.24 28.34 9.46
CA GLN A 192 24.61 29.63 9.15
C GLN A 192 23.40 29.53 8.20
N ASP A 193 23.20 28.37 7.55
CA ASP A 193 22.21 28.22 6.49
C ASP A 193 20.75 28.14 7.00
N VAL A 194 20.54 27.65 8.23
CA VAL A 194 19.18 27.49 8.79
C VAL A 194 18.54 28.85 9.06
N ASP A 195 19.31 29.82 9.59
CA ASP A 195 18.80 31.17 9.85
C ASP A 195 18.53 31.95 8.56
N ASP A 196 19.28 31.72 7.50
CA ASP A 196 19.08 32.35 6.20
C ASP A 196 17.93 31.74 5.41
N GLU A 197 17.66 30.45 5.56
CA GLU A 197 16.47 29.79 4.98
C GLU A 197 15.19 30.24 5.67
N LEU A 198 15.21 30.41 6.99
CA LEU A 198 14.07 30.93 7.77
C LEU A 198 13.72 32.39 7.41
N LYS A 199 14.73 33.19 7.09
CA LYS A 199 14.53 34.62 6.68
C LYS A 199 13.91 34.77 5.28
N ARG A 200 13.75 33.67 4.51
CA ARG A 200 13.15 33.68 3.17
C ARG A 200 11.65 33.40 3.16
N TRP A 201 11.09 32.90 4.26
CA TRP A 201 9.65 32.71 4.38
C TRP A 201 8.97 34.07 4.61
N GLU A 202 7.97 34.36 3.79
CA GLU A 202 7.15 35.56 3.86
C GLU A 202 5.70 35.16 4.09
N LEU A 203 4.93 36.00 4.79
CA LEU A 203 3.50 35.81 4.92
C LEU A 203 2.87 35.79 3.54
N ARG A 204 2.09 34.74 3.25
CA ARG A 204 1.35 34.67 1.99
C ARG A 204 0.18 35.64 1.98
N GLU A 205 0.05 36.40 0.91
CA GLU A 205 -1.18 37.18 0.66
C GLU A 205 -2.32 36.17 0.35
N THR A 206 -3.44 36.31 1.07
CA THR A 206 -4.59 35.37 1.01
C THR A 206 -5.86 36.07 0.54
N GLY A 207 -5.73 37.24 -0.11
CA GLY A 207 -6.87 38.06 -0.54
C GLY A 207 -7.62 38.64 0.65
N ASP A 208 -8.92 38.35 0.73
CA ASP A 208 -9.79 38.87 1.80
C ASP A 208 -9.68 38.05 3.12
N GLU A 209 -8.99 36.92 3.13
CA GLU A 209 -8.80 36.11 4.34
C GLU A 209 -7.67 36.67 5.21
N PRO A 210 -7.85 36.74 6.54
CA PRO A 210 -6.77 37.14 7.44
C PRO A 210 -5.64 36.11 7.44
N ASN A 211 -4.40 36.55 7.63
CA ASN A 211 -3.25 35.71 7.87
C ASN A 211 -2.46 36.25 9.06
N PRO A 212 -2.48 35.63 10.25
CA PRO A 212 -3.05 34.30 10.53
C PRO A 212 -4.59 34.24 10.50
N GLN A 213 -5.10 33.10 10.10
CA GLN A 213 -6.52 32.79 10.07
C GLN A 213 -6.92 32.07 11.37
N PRO A 214 -8.05 32.43 12.03
CA PRO A 214 -8.56 31.67 13.15
C PRO A 214 -8.84 30.21 12.76
N ASN A 215 -8.52 29.27 13.65
CA ASN A 215 -8.87 27.86 13.48
C ASN A 215 -10.18 27.56 14.23
N PRO A 216 -11.31 27.42 13.54
CA PRO A 216 -12.60 27.19 14.19
C PRO A 216 -12.74 25.80 14.82
N LEU A 217 -11.87 24.85 14.45
CA LEU A 217 -11.92 23.49 14.97
C LEU A 217 -11.37 23.35 16.39
N GLY A 218 -10.60 24.34 16.87
CA GLY A 218 -9.99 24.31 18.21
C GLY A 218 -8.93 23.21 18.41
N VAL A 219 -8.57 22.50 17.34
CA VAL A 219 -7.56 21.43 17.32
C VAL A 219 -6.80 21.45 16.01
N VAL A 220 -5.58 20.88 15.99
CA VAL A 220 -4.82 20.73 14.75
C VAL A 220 -5.56 19.82 13.78
N PRO A 221 -5.93 20.28 12.57
CA PRO A 221 -6.78 19.55 11.63
C PRO A 221 -6.06 18.47 10.83
N LEU A 222 -4.78 18.26 11.06
CA LEU A 222 -3.93 17.30 10.36
C LEU A 222 -3.81 16.02 11.20
N VAL A 223 -4.34 14.90 10.72
CA VAL A 223 -4.36 13.60 11.41
C VAL A 223 -3.33 12.68 10.76
N GLU A 224 -2.44 12.10 11.57
CA GLU A 224 -1.48 11.09 11.12
C GLU A 224 -2.15 9.70 11.05
N LEU A 225 -1.93 8.98 9.94
CA LEU A 225 -2.25 7.56 9.77
C LEU A 225 -0.95 6.75 9.92
N PRO A 226 -0.61 6.28 11.11
CA PRO A 226 0.63 5.55 11.33
C PRO A 226 0.49 4.08 10.93
N ASN A 227 1.45 3.58 10.13
CA ASN A 227 1.58 2.16 9.85
C ASN A 227 2.52 1.51 10.86
N ARG A 228 2.07 0.46 11.53
CA ARG A 228 2.85 -0.29 12.53
C ARG A 228 3.58 0.64 13.53
N PRO A 229 2.82 1.46 14.28
CA PRO A 229 3.42 2.38 15.23
C PRO A 229 4.14 1.61 16.35
N THR A 230 5.24 2.19 16.83
CA THR A 230 6.04 1.64 17.93
C THR A 230 5.80 2.42 19.22
N LEU A 231 6.13 1.81 20.38
CA LEU A 231 6.03 2.53 21.64
C LEU A 231 7.04 3.69 21.74
N VAL A 232 8.21 3.49 21.16
CA VAL A 232 9.26 4.50 21.07
C VAL A 232 9.83 4.47 19.66
N GLY A 233 9.89 5.60 19.00
CA GLY A 233 10.40 5.73 17.64
C GLY A 233 9.32 5.92 16.58
N GLU A 234 9.74 5.94 15.34
CA GLU A 234 8.92 6.20 14.17
C GLU A 234 8.07 4.98 13.78
N PRO A 235 6.89 5.19 13.15
CA PRO A 235 6.13 4.13 12.51
C PRO A 235 6.96 3.42 11.44
N ILE A 236 6.71 2.12 11.24
CA ILE A 236 7.54 1.26 10.40
C ILE A 236 6.86 1.02 9.05
N SER A 237 7.60 1.25 7.97
CA SER A 237 7.21 0.85 6.62
C SER A 237 7.20 -0.67 6.48
N ASP A 238 6.21 -1.21 5.75
CA ASP A 238 6.11 -2.66 5.52
C ASP A 238 7.23 -3.20 4.63
N ILE A 239 7.83 -2.36 3.81
CA ILE A 239 8.89 -2.73 2.86
C ILE A 239 10.30 -2.57 3.42
N SER A 240 10.49 -1.77 4.47
CA SER A 240 11.82 -1.43 5.00
C SER A 240 12.66 -2.66 5.35
N GLY A 241 12.04 -3.72 5.88
CA GLY A 241 12.71 -4.95 6.27
C GLY A 241 13.17 -5.83 5.11
N VAL A 242 12.62 -5.65 3.89
CA VAL A 242 12.91 -6.52 2.75
C VAL A 242 13.69 -5.82 1.62
N ILE A 243 13.98 -4.53 1.78
CA ILE A 243 14.77 -3.76 0.80
C ILE A 243 16.11 -4.43 0.48
N ALA A 244 16.84 -4.89 1.48
CA ALA A 244 18.14 -5.54 1.27
C ALA A 244 18.03 -6.86 0.51
N VAL A 245 16.95 -7.62 0.73
CA VAL A 245 16.69 -8.86 -0.03
C VAL A 245 16.32 -8.53 -1.47
N GLN A 246 15.53 -7.49 -1.69
CA GLN A 246 15.18 -6.98 -3.02
C GLN A 246 16.44 -6.55 -3.80
N ASP A 247 17.38 -5.86 -3.15
CA ASP A 247 18.66 -5.50 -3.75
C ASP A 247 19.47 -6.74 -4.17
N ALA A 248 19.48 -7.77 -3.34
CA ALA A 248 20.15 -9.04 -3.67
C ALA A 248 19.50 -9.74 -4.87
N VAL A 249 18.17 -9.76 -4.96
CA VAL A 249 17.42 -10.32 -6.10
C VAL A 249 17.81 -9.60 -7.40
N ASN A 250 17.81 -8.27 -7.40
CA ASN A 250 18.16 -7.48 -8.59
C ASN A 250 19.62 -7.71 -9.03
N LEU A 251 20.54 -7.85 -8.07
CA LEU A 251 21.94 -8.19 -8.39
C LEU A 251 22.05 -9.60 -8.97
N LEU A 252 21.37 -10.58 -8.42
CA LEU A 252 21.36 -11.96 -8.93
C LEU A 252 20.84 -12.01 -10.38
N TRP A 253 19.79 -11.27 -10.69
CA TRP A 253 19.32 -11.12 -12.07
C TRP A 253 20.36 -10.51 -13.00
N ALA A 254 21.03 -9.43 -12.57
CA ALA A 254 22.07 -8.80 -13.37
C ALA A 254 23.25 -9.75 -13.61
N GLN A 255 23.63 -10.54 -12.61
CA GLN A 255 24.66 -11.57 -12.74
C GLN A 255 24.21 -12.73 -13.64
N LEU A 256 22.96 -13.17 -13.52
CA LEU A 256 22.37 -14.21 -14.36
C LEU A 256 22.41 -13.80 -15.85
N PHE A 257 21.97 -12.59 -16.18
CA PHE A 257 22.01 -12.10 -17.56
C PHE A 257 23.45 -11.99 -18.09
N THR A 258 24.38 -11.49 -17.29
CA THR A 258 25.80 -11.43 -17.65
C THR A 258 26.37 -12.83 -17.89
N THR A 259 26.07 -13.76 -16.98
CA THR A 259 26.51 -15.16 -17.10
C THR A 259 25.88 -15.86 -18.31
N SER A 260 24.60 -15.56 -18.60
CA SER A 260 23.90 -16.10 -19.78
C SER A 260 24.54 -15.64 -21.08
N ASP A 261 25.03 -14.39 -21.16
CA ASP A 261 25.77 -13.91 -22.34
C ASP A 261 27.05 -14.72 -22.55
N TYR A 262 27.81 -14.96 -21.49
CA TYR A 262 29.03 -15.79 -21.59
C TYR A 262 28.71 -17.25 -21.88
N ALA A 263 27.64 -17.79 -21.35
CA ALA A 263 27.20 -19.15 -21.61
C ALA A 263 26.67 -19.33 -23.03
N SER A 264 26.09 -18.31 -23.64
CA SER A 264 25.60 -18.32 -25.01
C SER A 264 26.73 -18.30 -26.05
N PHE A 265 27.92 -17.82 -25.65
CA PHE A 265 29.11 -17.76 -26.50
C PHE A 265 30.30 -18.43 -25.79
N PRO A 266 30.31 -19.79 -25.74
CA PRO A 266 31.37 -20.51 -25.06
C PRO A 266 32.73 -20.23 -25.70
N THR A 267 33.71 -19.91 -24.85
CA THR A 267 35.08 -19.67 -25.31
C THR A 267 35.73 -21.01 -25.66
N ARG A 268 36.08 -21.18 -26.94
CA ARG A 268 36.86 -22.32 -27.40
C ARG A 268 38.34 -22.03 -27.24
N ILE A 269 39.06 -22.97 -26.71
CA ILE A 269 40.50 -22.87 -26.46
C ILE A 269 41.21 -23.87 -27.34
N VAL A 270 42.21 -23.39 -28.07
CA VAL A 270 43.11 -24.23 -28.85
C VAL A 270 44.49 -24.15 -28.24
N LEU A 271 44.95 -25.27 -27.67
CA LEU A 271 46.27 -25.35 -27.05
C LEU A 271 47.24 -26.03 -28.00
N GLY A 272 48.49 -25.49 -28.12
CA GLY A 272 49.57 -26.11 -28.89
C GLY A 272 49.54 -25.82 -30.40
N ALA A 273 48.63 -24.95 -30.89
CA ALA A 273 48.63 -24.49 -32.26
C ALA A 273 49.08 -23.06 -32.40
N GLU A 274 49.80 -22.73 -33.47
CA GLU A 274 50.15 -21.34 -33.80
C GLU A 274 48.91 -20.59 -34.31
N ARG A 275 48.88 -19.28 -34.06
CA ARG A 275 47.82 -18.42 -34.56
C ARG A 275 47.82 -18.44 -36.08
N PRO A 276 46.70 -18.67 -36.77
CA PRO A 276 46.66 -18.67 -38.22
C PRO A 276 47.09 -17.32 -38.76
N VAL A 277 47.90 -17.37 -39.81
CA VAL A 277 48.43 -16.19 -40.51
C VAL A 277 47.95 -16.16 -41.97
N VAL A 278 47.76 -14.99 -42.51
CA VAL A 278 47.44 -14.77 -43.91
C VAL A 278 48.68 -14.20 -44.61
N PRO A 279 49.11 -14.81 -45.70
CA PRO A 279 50.26 -14.28 -46.46
C PRO A 279 49.91 -12.89 -47.02
N VAL A 280 50.85 -11.95 -46.87
CA VAL A 280 50.78 -10.64 -47.51
C VAL A 280 51.49 -10.72 -48.85
N LEU A 281 50.75 -10.49 -49.94
CA LEU A 281 51.28 -10.52 -51.29
C LEU A 281 51.65 -9.09 -51.73
N ASP A 282 52.76 -8.96 -52.50
CA ASP A 282 53.12 -7.71 -53.21
C ASP A 282 52.30 -7.53 -54.48
N ALA A 283 52.53 -6.42 -55.18
CA ALA A 283 51.90 -6.12 -56.49
C ALA A 283 52.22 -7.11 -57.58
N SER A 284 53.27 -7.95 -57.42
CA SER A 284 53.69 -9.02 -58.34
C SER A 284 53.17 -10.40 -57.95
N GLY A 285 52.40 -10.53 -56.83
CA GLY A 285 51.88 -11.77 -56.38
C GLY A 285 52.83 -12.62 -55.52
N GLN A 286 54.02 -12.06 -55.11
CA GLN A 286 54.95 -12.79 -54.24
C GLN A 286 54.65 -12.52 -52.78
N ILE A 287 54.84 -13.55 -51.91
CA ILE A 287 54.63 -13.46 -50.44
C ILE A 287 55.78 -12.60 -49.88
N VAL A 288 55.46 -11.42 -49.37
CA VAL A 288 56.44 -10.47 -48.76
C VAL A 288 56.37 -10.52 -47.22
N GLY A 289 55.40 -11.24 -46.63
CA GLY A 289 55.26 -11.38 -45.19
C GLY A 289 54.02 -12.16 -44.79
N GLU A 290 53.85 -12.35 -43.50
CA GLU A 290 52.69 -12.97 -42.91
C GLU A 290 52.03 -12.01 -41.92
N ARG A 291 50.71 -11.93 -41.96
CA ARG A 291 49.94 -11.15 -41.00
C ARG A 291 49.02 -12.06 -40.20
N PRO A 292 48.99 -11.98 -38.87
CA PRO A 292 48.04 -12.72 -38.07
C PRO A 292 46.60 -12.41 -38.52
N VAL A 293 45.76 -13.43 -38.61
CA VAL A 293 44.32 -13.25 -38.86
C VAL A 293 43.74 -12.41 -37.75
N ASP A 294 43.01 -11.35 -38.13
CA ASP A 294 42.28 -10.51 -37.15
C ASP A 294 41.08 -11.27 -36.63
N MET A 295 41.26 -11.88 -35.46
CA MET A 295 40.23 -12.70 -34.80
C MET A 295 39.14 -11.85 -34.13
N GLU A 296 39.33 -10.53 -33.99
CA GLU A 296 38.31 -9.66 -33.43
C GLU A 296 37.11 -9.49 -34.37
N LYS A 297 37.30 -9.69 -35.66
CA LYS A 297 36.23 -9.68 -36.66
C LYS A 297 35.39 -10.94 -36.71
N PHE A 298 35.82 -12.01 -36.07
CA PHE A 298 35.04 -13.24 -35.87
C PHE A 298 34.34 -13.22 -34.51
N ALA A 299 33.68 -12.13 -34.17
CA ALA A 299 33.17 -11.77 -32.85
C ALA A 299 32.12 -12.74 -32.26
N VAL A 300 31.61 -13.69 -33.01
CA VAL A 300 30.59 -14.64 -32.50
C VAL A 300 31.24 -15.84 -31.80
N ASP A 301 32.46 -16.22 -32.21
CA ASP A 301 33.20 -17.37 -31.67
C ASP A 301 34.50 -16.92 -31.02
N ARG A 302 34.53 -16.74 -29.71
CA ARG A 302 35.79 -16.47 -29.00
C ARG A 302 36.68 -17.70 -29.03
N VAL A 303 37.70 -17.70 -29.89
CA VAL A 303 38.71 -18.76 -29.95
C VAL A 303 40.03 -18.18 -29.43
N GLN A 304 40.60 -18.78 -28.39
CA GLN A 304 41.90 -18.45 -27.84
C GLN A 304 42.93 -19.47 -28.28
N PHE A 305 44.08 -19.01 -28.79
CA PHE A 305 45.15 -19.88 -29.22
C PHE A 305 46.33 -19.77 -28.25
N PHE A 306 46.81 -20.95 -27.82
CA PHE A 306 47.99 -21.07 -26.99
C PHE A 306 48.98 -21.97 -27.71
N THR A 307 50.21 -21.51 -27.90
CA THR A 307 51.28 -22.26 -28.60
C THR A 307 52.02 -23.20 -27.66
N GLY A 308 52.23 -24.48 -28.05
CA GLY A 308 52.94 -25.50 -27.29
C GLY A 308 52.98 -26.85 -28.02
N ASP A 309 53.70 -27.83 -27.47
CA ASP A 309 54.03 -29.11 -28.16
C ASP A 309 52.86 -30.11 -28.24
N ASN A 310 51.74 -29.87 -27.60
CA ASN A 310 50.58 -30.76 -27.70
C ASN A 310 49.29 -29.95 -27.95
N VAL A 311 48.74 -30.01 -29.15
CA VAL A 311 47.47 -29.37 -29.51
C VAL A 311 46.32 -30.11 -28.88
N ARG A 312 45.54 -29.41 -28.00
CA ARG A 312 44.27 -29.87 -27.48
C ARG A 312 43.23 -28.79 -27.66
N THR A 313 42.02 -29.20 -28.01
CA THR A 313 40.87 -28.31 -28.05
C THR A 313 40.02 -28.60 -26.82
N GLU A 314 39.80 -27.58 -25.99
CA GLU A 314 38.99 -27.65 -24.82
C GLU A 314 37.94 -26.56 -24.87
N GLU A 315 36.81 -26.79 -24.25
CA GLU A 315 35.73 -25.82 -24.08
C GLU A 315 35.50 -25.66 -22.59
N TRP A 316 35.45 -24.40 -22.13
CA TRP A 316 35.08 -24.16 -20.75
C TRP A 316 33.61 -24.52 -20.55
N SER A 317 33.35 -25.32 -19.51
CA SER A 317 31.99 -25.70 -19.19
C SER A 317 31.15 -24.46 -18.90
N ALA A 318 29.96 -24.42 -19.48
CA ALA A 318 29.01 -23.35 -19.25
C ALA A 318 28.61 -23.29 -17.76
N ALA A 319 28.44 -22.07 -17.25
CA ALA A 319 27.97 -21.89 -15.89
C ALA A 319 26.55 -22.48 -15.71
N ASN A 320 26.26 -23.00 -14.54
CA ASN A 320 24.93 -23.52 -14.22
C ASN A 320 23.95 -22.34 -13.96
N LEU A 321 23.20 -21.94 -14.98
CA LEU A 321 22.22 -20.87 -14.90
C LEU A 321 21.02 -21.23 -13.98
N GLY A 322 20.69 -22.53 -13.84
CA GLY A 322 19.61 -22.99 -12.99
C GLY A 322 19.82 -22.65 -11.51
N ALA A 323 21.08 -22.66 -11.04
CA ALA A 323 21.39 -22.29 -9.66
C ALA A 323 20.99 -20.85 -9.31
N TYR A 324 21.09 -19.91 -10.26
CA TYR A 324 20.63 -18.52 -10.04
C TYR A 324 19.11 -18.46 -9.88
N ALA A 325 18.36 -19.19 -10.69
CA ALA A 325 16.90 -19.24 -10.58
C ALA A 325 16.44 -19.78 -9.22
N ASP A 326 17.08 -20.85 -8.73
CA ASP A 326 16.78 -21.44 -7.43
C ASP A 326 17.07 -20.48 -6.27
N ILE A 327 18.17 -19.72 -6.34
CA ILE A 327 18.53 -18.74 -5.32
C ILE A 327 17.56 -17.55 -5.34
N ILE A 328 17.18 -17.05 -6.53
CA ILE A 328 16.19 -15.99 -6.69
C ILE A 328 14.85 -16.43 -6.10
N GLU A 329 14.36 -17.64 -6.44
CA GLU A 329 13.12 -18.18 -5.89
C GLU A 329 13.16 -18.28 -4.37
N THR A 330 14.29 -18.74 -3.81
CA THR A 330 14.51 -18.78 -2.36
C THR A 330 14.46 -17.38 -1.73
N ALA A 331 15.11 -16.40 -2.34
CA ALA A 331 15.12 -15.03 -1.84
C ALA A 331 13.72 -14.41 -1.87
N VAL A 332 12.95 -14.62 -2.94
CA VAL A 332 11.54 -14.19 -3.06
C VAL A 332 10.68 -14.88 -2.00
N GLY A 333 10.92 -16.19 -1.74
CA GLY A 333 10.28 -16.91 -0.65
C GLY A 333 10.56 -16.30 0.73
N HIS A 334 11.77 -15.78 0.96
CA HIS A 334 12.11 -15.05 2.19
C HIS A 334 11.37 -13.70 2.29
N ILE A 335 11.22 -12.97 1.18
CA ILE A 335 10.38 -11.75 1.14
C ILE A 335 8.95 -12.10 1.55
N ALA A 336 8.37 -13.16 0.96
CA ALA A 336 7.03 -13.65 1.28
C ALA A 336 6.87 -13.92 2.79
N ALA A 337 7.79 -14.69 3.36
CA ALA A 337 7.75 -15.09 4.75
C ALA A 337 7.90 -13.91 5.73
N GLN A 338 8.85 -12.99 5.48
CA GLN A 338 9.08 -11.83 6.33
C GLN A 338 7.92 -10.85 6.32
N THR A 339 7.26 -10.70 5.18
CA THR A 339 6.15 -9.77 5.00
C THR A 339 4.78 -10.38 5.24
N ARG A 340 4.72 -11.69 5.52
CA ARG A 340 3.45 -12.45 5.62
C ARG A 340 2.58 -12.31 4.37
N THR A 341 3.21 -12.08 3.22
CA THR A 341 2.53 -12.07 1.92
C THR A 341 2.45 -13.51 1.42
N PRO A 342 1.29 -14.01 0.97
CA PRO A 342 1.18 -15.38 0.50
C PRO A 342 2.16 -15.64 -0.65
N ALA A 343 2.88 -16.77 -0.59
CA ALA A 343 3.94 -17.08 -1.57
C ALA A 343 3.42 -17.16 -3.01
N HIS A 344 2.17 -17.54 -3.21
CA HIS A 344 1.56 -17.60 -4.55
C HIS A 344 1.32 -16.22 -5.19
N TYR A 345 1.29 -15.14 -4.42
CA TYR A 345 1.25 -13.76 -4.95
C TYR A 345 2.59 -13.37 -5.57
N LEU A 346 3.68 -13.93 -5.05
CA LEU A 346 5.04 -13.59 -5.44
C LEU A 346 5.59 -14.57 -6.48
N ILE A 347 5.41 -15.89 -6.30
CA ILE A 347 6.07 -16.91 -7.11
C ILE A 347 5.15 -17.45 -8.23
N GLY A 348 3.83 -17.18 -8.16
CA GLY A 348 2.86 -17.62 -9.16
C GLY A 348 2.66 -19.14 -9.24
N LYS A 349 3.35 -19.92 -8.41
CA LYS A 349 3.23 -21.39 -8.38
C LYS A 349 2.08 -21.79 -7.45
N MET A 350 0.92 -22.04 -8.02
CA MET A 350 -0.20 -22.69 -7.32
C MET A 350 -0.12 -24.21 -7.58
N ALA A 351 0.66 -24.92 -6.80
CA ALA A 351 0.70 -26.38 -6.89
C ALA A 351 -0.47 -26.95 -6.08
N ASN A 352 -1.52 -27.42 -6.77
CA ASN A 352 -2.60 -28.29 -6.27
C ASN A 352 -3.07 -28.01 -4.82
N LEU A 353 -3.24 -26.74 -4.45
CA LEU A 353 -3.73 -26.35 -3.13
C LEU A 353 -5.24 -26.60 -3.05
N SER A 354 -5.70 -27.28 -2.01
CA SER A 354 -7.12 -27.31 -1.66
C SER A 354 -7.59 -25.91 -1.23
N GLY A 355 -8.89 -25.64 -1.33
CA GLY A 355 -9.45 -24.37 -0.87
C GLY A 355 -9.06 -24.02 0.58
N ASP A 356 -9.05 -25.03 1.48
CA ASP A 356 -8.66 -24.87 2.88
C ASP A 356 -7.16 -24.54 3.04
N ALA A 357 -6.30 -25.13 2.21
CA ALA A 357 -4.87 -24.83 2.23
C ALA A 357 -4.59 -23.41 1.72
N LEU A 358 -5.37 -22.90 0.75
CA LEU A 358 -5.28 -21.53 0.27
C LEU A 358 -5.69 -20.54 1.36
N ILE A 359 -6.81 -20.79 2.05
CA ILE A 359 -7.28 -19.98 3.18
C ILE A 359 -6.21 -19.94 4.30
N ALA A 360 -5.61 -21.10 4.61
CA ALA A 360 -4.54 -21.17 5.59
C ALA A 360 -3.30 -20.36 5.18
N ALA A 361 -2.94 -20.38 3.89
CA ALA A 361 -1.82 -19.61 3.35
C ALA A 361 -2.07 -18.08 3.44
N GLU A 362 -3.32 -17.63 3.34
CA GLU A 362 -3.69 -16.22 3.43
C GLU A 362 -3.82 -15.68 4.85
N THR A 363 -3.87 -16.55 5.87
CA THR A 363 -4.06 -16.14 7.27
C THR A 363 -3.05 -15.07 7.72
N GLY A 364 -1.81 -15.14 7.25
CA GLY A 364 -0.77 -14.16 7.57
C GLY A 364 -1.09 -12.76 7.03
N LEU A 365 -1.57 -12.68 5.79
CA LEU A 365 -1.98 -11.42 5.16
C LEU A 365 -3.24 -10.85 5.82
N VAL A 366 -4.24 -11.71 6.11
CA VAL A 366 -5.48 -11.30 6.82
C VAL A 366 -5.13 -10.64 8.15
N LYS A 367 -4.27 -11.26 8.96
CA LYS A 367 -3.83 -10.67 10.25
C LYS A 367 -3.09 -9.35 10.09
N ARG A 368 -2.33 -9.18 9.02
CA ARG A 368 -1.64 -7.92 8.69
C ARG A 368 -2.65 -6.83 8.28
N VAL A 369 -3.70 -7.19 7.55
CA VAL A 369 -4.80 -6.27 7.20
C VAL A 369 -5.59 -5.87 8.44
N GLU A 370 -5.99 -6.81 9.29
CA GLU A 370 -6.68 -6.53 10.55
C GLU A 370 -5.87 -5.59 11.47
N GLU A 371 -4.55 -5.77 11.53
CA GLU A 371 -3.65 -4.85 12.25
C GLU A 371 -3.75 -3.43 11.69
N LYS A 372 -3.75 -3.26 10.37
CA LYS A 372 -3.90 -1.96 9.72
C LYS A 372 -5.28 -1.36 9.93
N GLN A 373 -6.34 -2.15 9.82
CA GLN A 373 -7.72 -1.71 10.14
C GLN A 373 -7.81 -1.17 11.56
N LEU A 374 -7.07 -1.75 12.51
CA LEU A 374 -7.03 -1.25 13.90
C LEU A 374 -6.40 0.14 13.98
N TRP A 375 -5.19 0.33 13.41
CA TRP A 375 -4.45 1.58 13.52
C TRP A 375 -5.03 2.68 12.64
N PHE A 376 -5.34 2.38 11.40
CA PHE A 376 -5.98 3.33 10.49
C PHE A 376 -7.41 3.66 10.95
N GLY A 377 -8.14 2.67 11.47
CA GLY A 377 -9.46 2.91 12.04
C GLY A 377 -9.44 3.87 13.24
N GLN A 378 -8.39 3.85 14.06
CA GLN A 378 -8.22 4.85 15.11
C GLN A 378 -8.02 6.26 14.53
N ALA A 379 -7.15 6.41 13.53
CA ALA A 379 -6.90 7.70 12.89
C ALA A 379 -8.15 8.19 12.13
N LEU A 380 -8.84 7.32 11.40
CA LEU A 380 -10.07 7.68 10.68
C LEU A 380 -11.21 8.11 11.62
N ARG A 381 -11.31 7.55 12.83
CA ARG A 381 -12.27 8.07 13.82
C ARG A 381 -11.99 9.54 14.17
N GLU A 382 -10.71 9.91 14.28
CA GLU A 382 -10.33 11.31 14.51
C GLU A 382 -10.66 12.17 13.29
N VAL A 383 -10.49 11.67 12.07
CA VAL A 383 -10.90 12.35 10.83
C VAL A 383 -12.41 12.58 10.82
N PHE A 384 -13.22 11.57 11.07
CA PHE A 384 -14.69 11.72 11.12
C PHE A 384 -15.14 12.63 12.26
N ALA A 385 -14.45 12.63 13.40
CA ALA A 385 -14.72 13.58 14.48
C ALA A 385 -14.38 15.03 14.06
N LEU A 386 -13.32 15.25 13.31
CA LEU A 386 -12.98 16.56 12.74
C LEU A 386 -14.01 17.02 11.69
N ILE A 387 -14.54 16.12 10.89
CA ILE A 387 -15.63 16.42 9.94
C ILE A 387 -16.85 16.93 10.72
N ALA A 388 -17.27 16.23 11.78
CA ALA A 388 -18.40 16.66 12.62
C ALA A 388 -18.12 18.01 13.30
N LEU A 389 -16.90 18.25 13.79
CA LEU A 389 -16.49 19.56 14.34
C LEU A 389 -16.55 20.66 13.27
N ALA A 390 -16.13 20.38 12.04
CA ALA A 390 -16.18 21.35 10.94
C ALA A 390 -17.62 21.69 10.53
N GLN A 391 -18.56 20.76 10.71
CA GLN A 391 -20.01 20.96 10.56
C GLN A 391 -20.63 21.69 11.78
N GLY A 392 -19.86 21.92 12.86
CA GLY A 392 -20.35 22.57 14.09
C GLY A 392 -21.06 21.66 15.07
N ASP A 393 -21.00 20.31 14.91
CA ASP A 393 -21.62 19.34 15.78
C ASP A 393 -20.59 18.67 16.73
N GLU A 394 -20.33 19.34 17.87
CA GLU A 394 -19.44 18.84 18.92
C GLU A 394 -19.96 17.54 19.56
N SER A 395 -21.28 17.38 19.65
CA SER A 395 -21.90 16.19 20.25
C SER A 395 -21.66 14.95 19.38
N LYS A 396 -21.86 15.10 18.07
CA LYS A 396 -21.55 14.07 17.07
C LYS A 396 -20.06 13.74 17.07
N ALA A 397 -19.19 14.76 17.12
CA ALA A 397 -17.75 14.58 17.16
C ALA A 397 -17.30 13.70 18.35
N LEU A 398 -17.84 13.96 19.55
CA LEU A 398 -17.58 13.13 20.73
C LEU A 398 -18.10 11.70 20.58
N ALA A 399 -19.30 11.53 20.03
CA ALA A 399 -19.86 10.21 19.77
C ALA A 399 -19.02 9.40 18.77
N VAL A 400 -18.55 10.03 17.71
CA VAL A 400 -17.67 9.42 16.70
C VAL A 400 -16.30 9.06 17.26
N ALA A 401 -15.71 9.92 18.09
CA ALA A 401 -14.43 9.64 18.74
C ALA A 401 -14.48 8.36 19.61
N GLY A 402 -15.63 8.08 20.24
CA GLY A 402 -15.89 6.84 20.99
C GLY A 402 -16.43 5.68 20.15
N GLY A 403 -16.70 5.91 18.86
CA GLY A 403 -17.29 4.97 17.93
C GLY A 403 -16.31 4.00 17.28
N ARG A 404 -16.68 3.47 16.13
CA ARG A 404 -15.85 2.57 15.34
C ARG A 404 -16.00 2.83 13.83
N VAL A 405 -14.92 2.61 13.09
CA VAL A 405 -14.93 2.54 11.62
C VAL A 405 -15.36 1.14 11.21
N LEU A 406 -16.21 1.06 10.22
CA LEU A 406 -16.67 -0.18 9.62
C LEU A 406 -15.77 -0.49 8.43
N TRP A 407 -15.21 -1.67 8.42
CA TRP A 407 -14.33 -2.16 7.37
C TRP A 407 -14.96 -3.33 6.64
N ALA A 408 -14.62 -3.50 5.37
CA ALA A 408 -14.85 -4.75 4.66
C ALA A 408 -14.07 -5.90 5.34
N ASP A 409 -14.55 -7.14 5.14
CA ASP A 409 -13.86 -8.32 5.66
C ASP A 409 -12.46 -8.44 5.03
N ALA A 410 -11.43 -8.51 5.86
CA ALA A 410 -10.06 -8.70 5.43
C ALA A 410 -9.82 -10.04 4.72
N GLN A 411 -10.68 -11.04 4.99
CA GLN A 411 -10.61 -12.36 4.39
C GLN A 411 -11.37 -12.37 3.06
N SER A 412 -10.70 -12.76 1.98
CA SER A 412 -11.37 -13.07 0.71
C SER A 412 -12.20 -14.33 0.85
N ARG A 413 -13.50 -14.18 1.04
CA ARG A 413 -14.45 -15.29 1.08
C ARG A 413 -15.16 -15.42 -0.25
N SER A 414 -15.47 -16.67 -0.66
CA SER A 414 -16.40 -16.83 -1.78
C SER A 414 -17.78 -16.28 -1.39
N GLN A 415 -18.50 -15.71 -2.35
CA GLN A 415 -19.84 -15.16 -2.08
C GLN A 415 -20.77 -16.17 -1.44
N SER A 416 -20.63 -17.47 -1.79
CA SER A 416 -21.42 -18.53 -1.19
C SER A 416 -21.10 -18.72 0.30
N GLN A 417 -19.81 -18.71 0.68
CA GLN A 417 -19.38 -18.83 2.07
C GLN A 417 -19.83 -17.61 2.92
N LEU A 418 -19.73 -16.41 2.35
CA LEU A 418 -20.19 -15.18 2.99
C LEU A 418 -21.70 -15.23 3.20
N THR A 419 -22.48 -15.57 2.17
CA THR A 419 -23.93 -15.68 2.24
C THR A 419 -24.38 -16.74 3.28
N ASP A 420 -23.72 -17.90 3.33
CA ASP A 420 -24.00 -18.95 4.32
C ASP A 420 -23.71 -18.48 5.74
N ALA A 421 -22.59 -17.78 5.96
CA ALA A 421 -22.26 -17.21 7.26
C ALA A 421 -23.29 -16.14 7.70
N LEU A 422 -23.70 -15.25 6.80
CA LEU A 422 -24.71 -14.21 7.10
C LEU A 422 -26.10 -14.82 7.35
N LEU A 423 -26.46 -15.88 6.63
CA LEU A 423 -27.72 -16.60 6.88
C LEU A 423 -27.75 -17.20 8.29
N LYS A 424 -26.65 -17.79 8.76
CA LYS A 424 -26.50 -18.30 10.12
C LYS A 424 -26.61 -17.20 11.17
N LEU A 425 -25.97 -16.03 10.90
CA LEU A 425 -26.09 -14.87 11.79
C LEU A 425 -27.53 -14.34 11.85
N LYS A 426 -28.24 -14.32 10.70
CA LYS A 426 -29.67 -13.98 10.66
C LYS A 426 -30.52 -14.91 11.51
N GLN A 427 -30.24 -16.22 11.48
CA GLN A 427 -30.94 -17.22 12.33
C GLN A 427 -30.69 -17.01 13.83
N LEU A 428 -29.54 -16.42 14.19
CA LEU A 428 -29.19 -16.02 15.55
C LEU A 428 -29.85 -14.69 15.98
N GLY A 429 -30.62 -14.03 15.08
CA GLY A 429 -31.34 -12.80 15.39
C GLY A 429 -30.55 -11.50 15.10
N PHE A 430 -29.50 -11.54 14.34
CA PHE A 430 -28.77 -10.32 13.95
C PHE A 430 -29.61 -9.44 13.01
N PRO A 431 -29.65 -8.10 13.23
CA PRO A 431 -30.41 -7.18 12.39
C PRO A 431 -29.99 -7.21 10.93
N PHE A 432 -30.95 -6.96 10.03
CA PHE A 432 -30.69 -6.93 8.56
C PHE A 432 -29.59 -5.93 8.18
N GLU A 433 -29.62 -4.73 8.74
CA GLU A 433 -28.66 -3.67 8.48
C GLU A 433 -27.23 -4.09 8.80
N PHE A 434 -27.03 -4.72 9.97
CA PHE A 434 -25.72 -5.27 10.33
C PHE A 434 -25.25 -6.31 9.32
N LEU A 435 -26.14 -7.20 8.87
CA LEU A 435 -25.81 -8.24 7.90
C LEU A 435 -25.49 -7.65 6.52
N ALA A 436 -26.23 -6.63 6.10
CA ALA A 436 -26.03 -5.93 4.84
C ALA A 436 -24.66 -5.21 4.80
N LEU A 437 -24.28 -4.54 5.88
CA LEU A 437 -22.95 -3.93 6.02
C LEU A 437 -21.83 -4.99 6.02
N GLN A 438 -22.07 -6.15 6.66
CA GLN A 438 -21.10 -7.27 6.61
C GLN A 438 -21.04 -7.94 5.26
N TYR A 439 -22.09 -7.88 4.45
CA TYR A 439 -22.07 -8.32 3.05
C TYR A 439 -21.19 -7.43 2.16
N GLY A 440 -20.94 -6.20 2.60
CA GLY A 440 -20.12 -5.22 1.89
C GLY A 440 -20.92 -4.06 1.28
N LEU A 441 -22.21 -3.94 1.64
CA LEU A 441 -23.02 -2.79 1.23
C LEU A 441 -22.63 -1.56 2.05
N THR A 442 -22.65 -0.41 1.39
CA THR A 442 -22.44 0.88 2.02
C THR A 442 -23.66 1.33 2.82
N PRO A 443 -23.52 2.23 3.79
CA PRO A 443 -24.68 2.77 4.53
C PRO A 443 -25.76 3.36 3.64
N THR A 444 -25.39 4.01 2.55
CA THR A 444 -26.32 4.58 1.56
C THR A 444 -27.12 3.48 0.86
N GLU A 445 -26.46 2.42 0.39
CA GLU A 445 -27.12 1.28 -0.25
C GLU A 445 -28.03 0.54 0.71
N VAL A 446 -27.66 0.43 1.99
CA VAL A 446 -28.52 -0.16 3.02
C VAL A 446 -29.77 0.69 3.23
N ALA A 447 -29.65 2.01 3.30
CA ALA A 447 -30.78 2.92 3.42
C ALA A 447 -31.72 2.82 2.21
N ASP A 448 -31.17 2.76 1.00
CA ASP A 448 -31.94 2.57 -0.24
C ASP A 448 -32.69 1.24 -0.25
N LEU A 449 -32.04 0.15 0.16
CA LEU A 449 -32.68 -1.17 0.26
C LEU A 449 -33.82 -1.20 1.29
N LEU A 450 -33.66 -0.52 2.43
CA LEU A 450 -34.71 -0.39 3.42
C LEU A 450 -35.90 0.41 2.88
N ALA A 451 -35.62 1.54 2.19
CA ALA A 451 -36.65 2.32 1.55
C ALA A 451 -37.40 1.54 0.43
N MET A 452 -36.69 0.71 -0.33
CA MET A 452 -37.30 -0.19 -1.33
C MET A 452 -38.20 -1.23 -0.64
N LYS A 453 -37.70 -1.84 0.44
CA LYS A 453 -38.48 -2.82 1.21
C LYS A 453 -39.74 -2.22 1.82
N ASP A 454 -39.68 -1.00 2.36
CA ASP A 454 -40.85 -0.29 2.88
C ASP A 454 -41.88 0.01 1.76
N LYS A 455 -41.42 0.38 0.56
CA LYS A 455 -42.29 0.55 -0.59
C LYS A 455 -42.98 -0.74 -1.03
N GLU A 456 -42.27 -1.87 -1.00
CA GLU A 456 -42.86 -3.20 -1.28
C GLU A 456 -43.89 -3.57 -0.26
N LEU A 457 -43.62 -3.35 1.05
CA LEU A 457 -44.56 -3.58 2.12
C LEU A 457 -45.84 -2.72 2.04
N GLN A 458 -45.70 -1.48 1.57
CA GLN A 458 -46.82 -0.57 1.33
C GLN A 458 -47.65 -0.95 0.08
N ALA A 459 -47.00 -1.50 -0.95
CA ALA A 459 -47.64 -1.92 -2.19
C ALA A 459 -48.43 -3.23 -2.08
N ASP A 460 -47.99 -4.17 -1.19
CA ASP A 460 -48.68 -5.42 -0.92
C ASP A 460 -48.70 -5.74 0.59
N PRO A 461 -49.60 -5.08 1.36
CA PRO A 461 -49.69 -5.29 2.78
C PRO A 461 -50.12 -6.71 3.17
N MET A 462 -50.82 -7.43 2.29
CA MET A 462 -51.32 -8.77 2.54
C MET A 462 -50.25 -9.82 2.32
N GLY A 463 -49.41 -9.65 1.29
CA GLY A 463 -48.22 -10.47 1.05
C GLY A 463 -47.17 -10.30 2.15
N ALA A 464 -46.98 -9.08 2.63
CA ALA A 464 -46.10 -8.75 3.76
C ALA A 464 -46.54 -9.43 5.06
N PHE A 465 -47.82 -9.40 5.36
CA PHE A 465 -48.37 -10.09 6.56
C PHE A 465 -48.16 -11.61 6.48
N THR A 466 -48.33 -12.21 5.31
CA THR A 466 -48.12 -13.64 5.07
C THR A 466 -46.62 -14.02 5.22
N GLN A 467 -45.71 -13.19 4.80
CA GLN A 467 -44.25 -13.39 4.96
C GLN A 467 -43.83 -13.25 6.44
N LEU A 468 -44.38 -12.30 7.17
CA LEU A 468 -44.14 -12.12 8.62
C LEU A 468 -44.61 -13.34 9.41
N MET A 469 -45.77 -13.88 9.10
CA MET A 469 -46.32 -15.08 9.74
C MET A 469 -45.53 -16.34 9.37
N ALA A 470 -44.92 -16.41 8.21
CA ALA A 470 -44.07 -17.53 7.79
C ALA A 470 -42.66 -17.48 8.42
N GLN A 471 -42.23 -16.35 8.97
CA GLN A 471 -40.92 -16.15 9.60
C GLN A 471 -40.95 -16.35 11.13
N ASP A 472 -42.14 -16.54 11.80
CA ASP A 472 -42.26 -16.80 13.21
C ASP A 472 -42.42 -18.31 13.47
N PRO A 473 -41.32 -19.02 13.90
CA PRO A 473 -41.39 -20.46 14.16
C PRO A 473 -42.16 -20.83 15.44
N SER A 474 -42.71 -19.86 16.16
CA SER A 474 -43.29 -20.08 17.49
C SER A 474 -44.80 -20.36 17.49
N GLN A 475 -45.48 -20.44 16.34
CA GLN A 475 -46.92 -20.73 16.27
C GLN A 475 -47.26 -21.92 15.38
N GLY A 476 -46.56 -23.02 15.51
CA GLY A 476 -46.85 -24.25 14.77
C GLY A 476 -46.80 -25.48 15.65
N ASP A 477 -47.58 -25.50 16.76
CA ASP A 477 -47.98 -26.76 17.36
C ASP A 477 -49.12 -26.53 18.37
N ASN A 478 -50.35 -26.57 17.88
CA ASN A 478 -51.54 -26.91 18.68
C ASN A 478 -52.76 -27.02 17.75
N THR A 479 -52.96 -28.19 17.19
CA THR A 479 -54.29 -28.72 16.95
C THR A 479 -54.27 -30.23 17.19
N ASP A 480 -54.55 -30.53 18.42
CA ASP A 480 -55.04 -31.80 18.90
C ASP A 480 -56.43 -32.05 18.31
N GLY A 481 -56.76 -33.29 17.99
CA GLY A 481 -58.18 -33.58 17.77
C GLY A 481 -58.51 -34.81 16.96
N GLN A 482 -58.49 -35.97 17.65
CA GLN A 482 -59.49 -37.07 17.59
C GLN A 482 -59.59 -37.97 16.36
N GLN A 483 -59.14 -39.21 16.60
CA GLN A 483 -59.92 -40.49 16.65
C GLN A 483 -60.75 -40.88 15.40
N SER A 484 -60.38 -42.01 14.77
CA SER A 484 -61.13 -43.26 14.91
C SER A 484 -60.71 -44.35 13.90
N GLY A 485 -60.54 -45.56 14.40
CA GLY A 485 -60.95 -46.76 13.71
C GLY A 485 -59.90 -47.65 13.12
N SER A 486 -59.41 -48.61 13.85
CA SER A 486 -58.91 -49.91 13.37
C SER A 486 -59.97 -50.71 12.57
N PRO A 487 -59.68 -51.75 11.80
CA PRO A 487 -58.94 -52.91 12.26
C PRO A 487 -57.95 -53.56 11.24
N ASP A 488 -57.01 -54.27 11.78
CA ASP A 488 -56.21 -55.36 11.28
C ASP A 488 -57.08 -56.52 10.69
N PRO A 489 -56.63 -57.40 9.78
CA PRO A 489 -55.65 -58.43 10.16
C PRO A 489 -54.74 -58.98 9.06
N SER A 490 -53.62 -59.51 9.55
CA SER A 490 -52.93 -60.74 9.14
C SER A 490 -52.28 -60.90 7.77
N GLY A 491 -51.05 -61.35 7.83
CA GLY A 491 -50.39 -62.10 6.77
C GLY A 491 -48.88 -62.05 6.73
N ASP A 492 -48.23 -62.78 7.62
CA ASP A 492 -46.88 -63.35 7.45
C ASP A 492 -47.00 -64.61 6.59
N PRO A 493 -45.97 -65.26 6.00
CA PRO A 493 -44.52 -65.15 6.14
C PRO A 493 -43.73 -65.44 4.85
N GLY A 494 -42.39 -65.38 4.95
CA GLY A 494 -41.48 -66.22 4.16
C GLY A 494 -40.41 -65.52 3.39
N ALA A 495 -39.25 -65.40 3.88
CA ALA A 495 -38.04 -66.28 3.72
C ALA A 495 -37.25 -66.13 2.42
N THR A 496 -35.97 -66.01 2.64
CA THR A 496 -34.80 -66.40 1.80
C THR A 496 -34.34 -65.49 0.67
N GLY A 497 -33.05 -65.16 0.83
CA GLY A 497 -32.16 -64.77 -0.23
C GLY A 497 -31.09 -63.76 0.25
#